data_51e9301eab9b3777eb7399c40ccf9dc0
#
_entry.id   51e9301eab9b3777eb7399c40ccf9dc0
#
_cell.length_a   1.000
_cell.length_b   1.000
_cell.length_c   1.000
_cell.angle_alpha   90.00
_cell.angle_beta   90.00
_cell.angle_gamma   90.00
#
_symmetry.space_group_name_H-M   'P 1'
#
loop_
_entity.id
_entity.type
_entity.pdbx_description
1 polymer ?
#
loop_
_entity_poly.entity_id
_entity_poly.type
_entity_poly.pdbx_seq_one_letter_code
_entity_poly.pdbx_strand_id
1 'polypeptide(L)'
;MPPERDGWVRIRVEAFGLNRSELMTRLGLSGAAVTFPRVLGIECAGVVDAAPAGSGLEPGQQVVAMMGEMGRTYDGSYAEYTSVPLTQVIPMSTELSWDVVGALPEMIQTASGSLTIGLDLQPGETLLIRGGTSSVGLAAAALAKQLGATILATTRRPDRFDMLKQRGIDLPIIDTGEIAAEVRKHFPDGVDAALELVGTPSLPDTLRCVRVHGTVCFTGLLSNQWTVEDFYPIDYIPAGVRLTAYEGRASDLPREALQRVLEAIADGSLPITVHHVYDGLEEVRQAHKDMENNVATGKLVVRVRH
;
A
#
# COMPACT_ATOMS: atom_id res chain seq x y z
N MET A 1 -20.57 -13.37 14.27
CA MET A 1 -21.06 -12.46 13.19
C MET A 1 -21.30 -11.08 13.80
N PRO A 2 -20.76 -9.98 13.24
CA PRO A 2 -21.01 -8.64 13.74
C PRO A 2 -22.50 -8.26 13.64
N PRO A 3 -23.03 -7.48 14.59
CA PRO A 3 -24.41 -6.98 14.50
C PRO A 3 -24.56 -5.99 13.35
N GLU A 4 -25.79 -5.88 12.83
CA GLU A 4 -26.12 -4.83 11.86
C GLU A 4 -26.11 -3.45 12.54
N ARG A 5 -25.63 -2.44 11.80
CA ARG A 5 -25.56 -1.04 12.24
C ARG A 5 -26.03 -0.11 11.12
N ASP A 6 -26.77 0.92 11.49
CA ASP A 6 -27.21 1.94 10.52
C ASP A 6 -26.02 2.58 9.82
N GLY A 7 -26.07 2.65 8.48
CA GLY A 7 -25.02 3.22 7.66
C GLY A 7 -23.77 2.32 7.48
N TRP A 8 -23.81 1.07 7.97
CA TRP A 8 -22.71 0.12 7.86
C TRP A 8 -23.07 -1.08 6.98
N VAL A 9 -22.06 -1.60 6.30
CA VAL A 9 -22.15 -2.80 5.46
C VAL A 9 -21.48 -3.96 6.20
N ARG A 10 -22.17 -5.10 6.30
CA ARG A 10 -21.56 -6.34 6.74
C ARG A 10 -21.08 -7.11 5.52
N ILE A 11 -19.79 -7.47 5.54
CA ILE A 11 -19.11 -8.16 4.46
C ILE A 11 -18.72 -9.56 4.96
N ARG A 12 -19.06 -10.60 4.19
CA ARG A 12 -18.46 -11.91 4.32
C ARG A 12 -17.09 -11.85 3.65
N VAL A 13 -16.05 -11.99 4.46
CA VAL A 13 -14.67 -11.82 4.03
C VAL A 13 -14.18 -13.08 3.32
N GLU A 14 -13.74 -12.96 2.07
CA GLU A 14 -13.18 -14.07 1.30
C GLU A 14 -11.64 -14.09 1.40
N ALA A 15 -11.02 -12.91 1.40
CA ALA A 15 -9.59 -12.76 1.59
C ALA A 15 -9.24 -11.36 2.09
N PHE A 16 -8.06 -11.22 2.69
CA PHE A 16 -7.49 -9.94 3.09
C PHE A 16 -5.97 -9.94 2.96
N GLY A 17 -5.40 -8.78 2.66
CA GLY A 17 -3.97 -8.56 2.68
C GLY A 17 -3.46 -8.21 4.09
N LEU A 18 -2.17 -8.43 4.31
CA LEU A 18 -1.50 -8.00 5.53
C LEU A 18 -0.67 -6.76 5.27
N ASN A 19 -0.68 -5.84 6.22
CA ASN A 19 0.04 -4.58 6.17
C ASN A 19 0.86 -4.35 7.45
N ARG A 20 1.91 -3.54 7.35
CA ARG A 20 2.69 -3.16 8.53
C ARG A 20 1.86 -2.41 9.56
N SER A 21 0.76 -1.78 9.15
CA SER A 21 -0.17 -1.11 10.03
C SER A 21 -0.74 -2.06 11.10
N GLU A 22 -1.16 -3.27 10.72
CA GLU A 22 -1.68 -4.26 11.67
C GLU A 22 -0.58 -4.80 12.59
N LEU A 23 0.64 -4.94 12.07
CA LEU A 23 1.78 -5.32 12.89
C LEU A 23 2.03 -4.26 13.98
N MET A 24 2.01 -2.97 13.61
CA MET A 24 2.16 -1.86 14.55
C MET A 24 1.03 -1.82 15.57
N THR A 25 -0.20 -2.03 15.13
CA THR A 25 -1.37 -2.09 16.02
C THR A 25 -1.22 -3.24 17.01
N ARG A 26 -0.85 -4.44 16.57
CA ARG A 26 -0.61 -5.60 17.44
C ARG A 26 0.48 -5.34 18.48
N LEU A 27 1.54 -4.60 18.11
CA LEU A 27 2.64 -4.26 19.01
C LEU A 27 2.32 -3.10 19.97
N GLY A 28 1.11 -2.52 19.89
CA GLY A 28 0.71 -1.38 20.73
C GLY A 28 1.33 -0.05 20.29
N LEU A 29 1.85 0.05 19.07
CA LEU A 29 2.54 1.22 18.54
C LEU A 29 1.63 2.19 17.77
N SER A 30 0.33 1.88 17.66
CA SER A 30 -0.66 2.73 16.96
C SER A 30 -1.28 3.81 17.86
N GLY A 31 -0.72 4.05 19.04
CA GLY A 31 -1.12 5.12 19.96
C GLY A 31 -2.52 4.92 20.59
N ALA A 32 -3.11 6.03 21.06
CA ALA A 32 -4.38 6.03 21.78
C ALA A 32 -5.61 5.73 20.90
N ALA A 33 -5.45 5.66 19.58
CA ALA A 33 -6.54 5.35 18.65
C ALA A 33 -7.04 3.89 18.77
N VAL A 34 -6.24 2.99 19.36
CA VAL A 34 -6.57 1.57 19.47
C VAL A 34 -6.90 1.20 20.91
N THR A 35 -8.08 0.60 21.11
CA THR A 35 -8.49 0.01 22.40
C THR A 35 -8.59 -1.50 22.23
N PHE A 36 -7.87 -2.25 23.06
CA PHE A 36 -7.92 -3.72 23.08
C PHE A 36 -9.00 -4.26 24.03
N PRO A 37 -9.61 -5.44 23.74
CA PRO A 37 -9.33 -6.32 22.61
C PRO A 37 -9.83 -5.73 21.27
N ARG A 38 -9.11 -6.03 20.17
CA ARG A 38 -9.43 -5.55 18.82
C ARG A 38 -9.18 -6.65 17.80
N VAL A 39 -10.14 -6.91 16.89
CA VAL A 39 -9.90 -7.68 15.66
C VAL A 39 -9.15 -6.78 14.69
N LEU A 40 -7.98 -7.22 14.25
CA LEU A 40 -7.13 -6.48 13.32
C LEU A 40 -7.64 -6.57 11.88
N GLY A 41 -6.94 -5.90 10.96
CA GLY A 41 -7.20 -5.92 9.51
C GLY A 41 -7.77 -4.59 9.03
N ILE A 42 -7.04 -3.93 8.12
CA ILE A 42 -7.41 -2.62 7.56
C ILE A 42 -7.96 -2.71 6.14
N GLU A 43 -8.08 -3.91 5.58
CA GLU A 43 -8.62 -4.16 4.25
C GLU A 43 -9.28 -5.53 4.15
N CYS A 44 -10.20 -5.69 3.21
CA CYS A 44 -10.70 -7.00 2.79
C CYS A 44 -11.28 -6.95 1.37
N ALA A 45 -11.36 -8.15 0.77
CA ALA A 45 -12.18 -8.46 -0.38
C ALA A 45 -13.21 -9.52 0.03
N GLY A 46 -14.44 -9.40 -0.47
CA GLY A 46 -15.49 -10.34 -0.13
C GLY A 46 -16.81 -10.01 -0.80
N VAL A 47 -17.88 -10.49 -0.21
CA VAL A 47 -19.24 -10.25 -0.71
C VAL A 47 -20.10 -9.59 0.36
N VAL A 48 -21.00 -8.73 -0.08
CA VAL A 48 -22.00 -8.12 0.81
C VAL A 48 -22.85 -9.22 1.44
N ASP A 49 -22.91 -9.25 2.76
CA ASP A 49 -23.84 -10.09 3.52
C ASP A 49 -25.10 -9.31 3.90
N ALA A 50 -24.93 -8.07 4.37
CA ALA A 50 -26.03 -7.14 4.62
C ALA A 50 -25.58 -5.70 4.38
N ALA A 51 -26.47 -4.87 3.83
CA ALA A 51 -26.22 -3.46 3.56
C ALA A 51 -27.44 -2.60 3.92
N PRO A 52 -27.24 -1.30 4.24
CA PRO A 52 -28.35 -0.38 4.52
C PRO A 52 -29.30 -0.25 3.33
N ALA A 53 -30.60 -0.12 3.62
CA ALA A 53 -31.58 0.15 2.59
C ALA A 53 -31.23 1.44 1.82
N GLY A 54 -31.31 1.40 0.49
CA GLY A 54 -30.95 2.54 -0.37
C GLY A 54 -29.46 2.77 -0.58
N SER A 55 -28.59 1.89 -0.09
CA SER A 55 -27.12 1.97 -0.31
C SER A 55 -26.70 1.70 -1.74
N GLY A 56 -27.55 1.05 -2.55
CA GLY A 56 -27.21 0.56 -3.89
C GLY A 56 -26.35 -0.71 -3.89
N LEU A 57 -26.16 -1.32 -2.71
CA LEU A 57 -25.47 -2.61 -2.56
C LEU A 57 -26.46 -3.73 -2.28
N GLU A 58 -26.26 -4.88 -2.93
CA GLU A 58 -27.11 -6.05 -2.79
C GLU A 58 -26.34 -7.22 -2.15
N PRO A 59 -27.00 -8.07 -1.33
CA PRO A 59 -26.37 -9.29 -0.82
C PRO A 59 -25.79 -10.15 -1.94
N GLY A 60 -24.57 -10.67 -1.72
CA GLY A 60 -23.82 -11.42 -2.72
C GLY A 60 -22.98 -10.58 -3.69
N GLN A 61 -23.14 -9.26 -3.71
CA GLN A 61 -22.33 -8.37 -4.54
C GLN A 61 -20.86 -8.37 -4.09
N GLN A 62 -19.93 -8.47 -5.06
CA GLN A 62 -18.50 -8.38 -4.80
C GLN A 62 -18.12 -6.95 -4.38
N VAL A 63 -17.33 -6.87 -3.30
CA VAL A 63 -16.87 -5.60 -2.76
C VAL A 63 -15.44 -5.72 -2.22
N VAL A 64 -14.76 -4.60 -2.16
CA VAL A 64 -13.60 -4.40 -1.30
C VAL A 64 -13.90 -3.33 -0.25
N ALA A 65 -13.21 -3.40 0.87
CA ALA A 65 -13.23 -2.34 1.88
C ALA A 65 -11.81 -2.10 2.40
N MET A 66 -11.50 -0.86 2.75
CA MET A 66 -10.16 -0.53 3.22
C MET A 66 -10.12 0.76 4.04
N MET A 67 -9.09 0.85 4.89
CA MET A 67 -8.69 2.05 5.63
C MET A 67 -9.75 2.57 6.61
N GLY A 68 -9.78 3.86 6.91
CA GLY A 68 -10.83 4.54 7.67
C GLY A 68 -11.04 4.00 9.07
N GLU A 69 -9.98 3.74 9.81
CA GLU A 69 -10.00 3.26 11.19
C GLU A 69 -10.41 1.78 11.38
N MET A 70 -10.59 1.03 10.28
CA MET A 70 -10.83 -0.41 10.31
C MET A 70 -9.67 -1.13 11.01
N GLY A 71 -9.98 -2.03 11.94
CA GLY A 71 -8.97 -2.72 12.76
C GLY A 71 -8.30 -1.85 13.83
N ARG A 72 -8.75 -0.60 14.03
CA ARG A 72 -8.24 0.35 15.03
C ARG A 72 -9.32 0.82 15.98
N THR A 73 -10.21 1.71 15.58
CA THR A 73 -11.33 2.20 16.42
C THR A 73 -12.50 1.24 16.44
N TYR A 74 -12.64 0.39 15.43
CA TYR A 74 -13.61 -0.71 15.36
C TYR A 74 -12.95 -1.95 14.75
N ASP A 75 -13.62 -3.11 14.87
CA ASP A 75 -13.09 -4.39 14.47
C ASP A 75 -12.86 -4.49 12.97
N GLY A 76 -11.74 -5.11 12.60
CA GLY A 76 -11.26 -5.23 11.23
C GLY A 76 -11.62 -6.54 10.56
N SER A 77 -10.83 -6.90 9.55
CA SER A 77 -11.10 -7.98 8.60
C SER A 77 -10.48 -9.34 8.94
N TYR A 78 -9.73 -9.48 10.02
CA TYR A 78 -9.15 -10.77 10.39
C TYR A 78 -10.24 -11.67 11.02
N ALA A 79 -11.29 -11.90 10.27
CA ALA A 79 -12.48 -12.62 10.66
C ALA A 79 -13.25 -13.12 9.43
N GLU A 80 -14.18 -14.06 9.61
CA GLU A 80 -15.10 -14.51 8.55
C GLU A 80 -16.04 -13.39 8.08
N TYR A 81 -16.39 -12.47 8.97
CA TYR A 81 -17.25 -11.32 8.69
C TYR A 81 -16.66 -10.06 9.32
N THR A 82 -16.78 -8.95 8.60
CA THR A 82 -16.47 -7.62 9.11
C THR A 82 -17.65 -6.68 8.88
N SER A 83 -17.74 -5.60 9.66
CA SER A 83 -18.72 -4.55 9.48
C SER A 83 -18.01 -3.21 9.38
N VAL A 84 -18.26 -2.47 8.31
CA VAL A 84 -17.57 -1.20 8.00
C VAL A 84 -18.57 -0.13 7.55
N PRO A 85 -18.27 1.16 7.75
CA PRO A 85 -19.09 2.24 7.18
C PRO A 85 -19.26 2.10 5.67
N LEU A 86 -20.44 2.40 5.15
CA LEU A 86 -20.74 2.34 3.71
C LEU A 86 -19.73 3.13 2.86
N THR A 87 -19.22 4.24 3.38
CA THR A 87 -18.23 5.10 2.69
C THR A 87 -16.87 4.45 2.46
N GLN A 88 -16.61 3.29 3.07
CA GLN A 88 -15.37 2.53 2.91
C GLN A 88 -15.52 1.33 1.99
N VAL A 89 -16.72 1.08 1.47
CA VAL A 89 -17.03 -0.06 0.63
C VAL A 89 -17.04 0.36 -0.83
N ILE A 90 -16.27 -0.34 -1.64
CA ILE A 90 -16.20 -0.11 -3.08
C ILE A 90 -16.73 -1.36 -3.80
N PRO A 91 -17.89 -1.27 -4.48
CA PRO A 91 -18.39 -2.38 -5.29
C PRO A 91 -17.51 -2.61 -6.51
N MET A 92 -17.33 -3.88 -6.86
CA MET A 92 -16.53 -4.30 -8.02
C MET A 92 -17.19 -5.45 -8.76
N SER A 93 -16.64 -5.82 -9.92
CA SER A 93 -16.98 -7.02 -10.66
C SER A 93 -15.73 -7.61 -11.31
N THR A 94 -15.37 -8.86 -10.99
CA THR A 94 -14.17 -9.50 -11.52
C THR A 94 -14.26 -11.02 -11.42
N GLU A 95 -13.57 -11.72 -12.34
CA GLU A 95 -13.35 -13.17 -12.29
C GLU A 95 -11.98 -13.53 -11.66
N LEU A 96 -11.21 -12.54 -11.20
CA LEU A 96 -9.95 -12.77 -10.49
C LEU A 96 -10.22 -13.56 -9.20
N SER A 97 -9.29 -14.44 -8.83
CA SER A 97 -9.41 -15.18 -7.58
C SER A 97 -9.36 -14.26 -6.36
N TRP A 98 -10.01 -14.66 -5.27
CA TRP A 98 -9.98 -13.90 -4.02
C TRP A 98 -8.57 -13.70 -3.48
N ASP A 99 -7.63 -14.62 -3.78
CA ASP A 99 -6.21 -14.47 -3.40
C ASP A 99 -5.57 -13.25 -4.06
N VAL A 100 -5.94 -12.99 -5.30
CA VAL A 100 -5.49 -11.80 -6.03
C VAL A 100 -6.21 -10.57 -5.52
N VAL A 101 -7.54 -10.59 -5.46
CA VAL A 101 -8.34 -9.43 -5.06
C VAL A 101 -8.06 -9.02 -3.61
N GLY A 102 -7.87 -9.98 -2.71
CA GLY A 102 -7.51 -9.72 -1.30
C GLY A 102 -6.17 -9.02 -1.10
N ALA A 103 -5.29 -9.05 -2.12
CA ALA A 103 -4.02 -8.34 -2.10
C ALA A 103 -4.14 -6.84 -2.42
N LEU A 104 -5.22 -6.43 -3.09
CA LEU A 104 -5.26 -5.17 -3.82
C LEU A 104 -5.69 -3.94 -3.01
N PRO A 105 -6.69 -4.01 -2.10
CA PRO A 105 -7.40 -2.82 -1.66
C PRO A 105 -6.48 -1.72 -1.11
N GLU A 106 -5.75 -2.00 -0.04
CA GLU A 106 -4.83 -1.05 0.57
C GLU A 106 -3.62 -0.76 -0.34
N MET A 107 -3.03 -1.80 -0.92
CA MET A 107 -1.82 -1.69 -1.72
C MET A 107 -2.02 -0.78 -2.94
N ILE A 108 -3.10 -0.98 -3.70
CA ILE A 108 -3.42 -0.18 -4.89
C ILE A 108 -3.87 1.24 -4.50
N GLN A 109 -4.69 1.36 -3.46
CA GLN A 109 -5.15 2.65 -2.96
C GLN A 109 -3.95 3.50 -2.52
N THR A 110 -3.06 2.93 -1.71
CA THR A 110 -1.87 3.64 -1.19
C THR A 110 -0.90 3.99 -2.31
N ALA A 111 -0.63 3.07 -3.23
CA ALA A 111 0.23 3.34 -4.38
C ALA A 111 -0.36 4.41 -5.31
N SER A 112 -1.64 4.26 -5.71
CA SER A 112 -2.31 5.22 -6.59
C SER A 112 -2.37 6.61 -5.97
N GLY A 113 -2.82 6.72 -4.72
CA GLY A 113 -2.91 8.02 -4.05
C GLY A 113 -1.55 8.68 -3.81
N SER A 114 -0.52 7.89 -3.51
CA SER A 114 0.86 8.42 -3.42
C SER A 114 1.33 9.01 -4.74
N LEU A 115 1.04 8.34 -5.87
CA LEU A 115 1.44 8.81 -7.19
C LEU A 115 0.63 10.03 -7.66
N THR A 116 -0.68 10.03 -7.42
CA THR A 116 -1.59 11.07 -7.95
C THR A 116 -1.74 12.26 -7.01
N ILE A 117 -1.99 12.02 -5.72
CA ILE A 117 -2.24 13.08 -4.72
C ILE A 117 -0.92 13.55 -4.10
N GLY A 118 -0.06 12.60 -3.71
CA GLY A 118 1.18 12.90 -3.02
C GLY A 118 2.25 13.49 -3.92
N LEU A 119 2.45 12.92 -5.10
CA LEU A 119 3.50 13.29 -6.06
C LEU A 119 3.02 14.12 -7.23
N ASP A 120 1.73 14.04 -7.58
CA ASP A 120 1.21 14.59 -8.85
C ASP A 120 2.07 14.14 -10.05
N LEU A 121 2.39 12.83 -10.09
CA LEU A 121 3.32 12.26 -11.06
C LEU A 121 2.79 12.43 -12.49
N GLN A 122 3.61 13.03 -13.33
CA GLN A 122 3.25 13.28 -14.72
C GLN A 122 3.79 12.20 -15.67
N PRO A 123 3.12 11.97 -16.83
CA PRO A 123 3.60 11.03 -17.82
C PRO A 123 5.05 11.33 -18.27
N GLY A 124 5.88 10.28 -18.31
CA GLY A 124 7.27 10.36 -18.74
C GLY A 124 8.27 10.86 -17.70
N GLU A 125 7.83 11.23 -16.50
CA GLU A 125 8.72 11.62 -15.40
C GLU A 125 9.55 10.43 -14.87
N THR A 126 10.61 10.76 -14.14
CA THR A 126 11.48 9.81 -13.44
C THR A 126 11.03 9.67 -11.99
N LEU A 127 10.77 8.43 -11.56
CA LEU A 127 10.31 8.11 -10.21
C LEU A 127 11.33 7.23 -9.48
N LEU A 128 11.81 7.69 -8.34
CA LEU A 128 12.55 6.85 -7.39
C LEU A 128 11.57 6.26 -6.36
N ILE A 129 11.57 4.94 -6.19
CA ILE A 129 10.81 4.24 -5.16
C ILE A 129 11.78 3.69 -4.12
N ARG A 130 11.84 4.32 -2.96
CA ARG A 130 12.63 3.84 -1.84
C ARG A 130 11.83 2.80 -1.05
N GLY A 131 12.35 1.55 -0.97
CA GLY A 131 11.57 0.39 -0.48
C GLY A 131 10.85 -0.35 -1.60
N GLY A 132 11.46 -0.44 -2.78
CA GLY A 132 10.89 -0.96 -4.03
C GLY A 132 10.48 -2.42 -4.03
N THR A 133 10.88 -3.24 -3.05
CA THR A 133 10.46 -4.64 -2.93
C THR A 133 9.23 -4.85 -2.03
N SER A 134 8.69 -3.79 -1.44
CA SER A 134 7.45 -3.84 -0.68
C SER A 134 6.23 -3.99 -1.60
N SER A 135 5.09 -4.39 -1.04
CA SER A 135 3.83 -4.49 -1.79
C SER A 135 3.45 -3.17 -2.46
N VAL A 136 3.45 -2.07 -1.69
CA VAL A 136 3.16 -0.73 -2.19
C VAL A 136 4.20 -0.27 -3.21
N GLY A 137 5.50 -0.56 -2.98
CA GLY A 137 6.57 -0.19 -3.91
C GLY A 137 6.44 -0.86 -5.28
N LEU A 138 6.13 -2.16 -5.30
CA LEU A 138 5.90 -2.90 -6.55
C LEU A 138 4.61 -2.47 -7.24
N ALA A 139 3.54 -2.18 -6.49
CA ALA A 139 2.30 -1.65 -7.04
C ALA A 139 2.49 -0.24 -7.64
N ALA A 140 3.22 0.64 -6.94
CA ALA A 140 3.54 1.98 -7.42
C ALA A 140 4.39 1.92 -8.70
N ALA A 141 5.38 1.02 -8.77
CA ALA A 141 6.17 0.81 -9.98
C ALA A 141 5.30 0.38 -11.17
N ALA A 142 4.40 -0.59 -10.97
CA ALA A 142 3.51 -1.07 -12.02
C ALA A 142 2.56 0.03 -12.52
N LEU A 143 1.94 0.79 -11.61
CA LEU A 143 1.05 1.91 -11.97
C LEU A 143 1.81 3.06 -12.66
N ALA A 144 2.98 3.45 -12.16
CA ALA A 144 3.79 4.50 -12.76
C ALA A 144 4.33 4.10 -14.15
N LYS A 145 4.59 2.80 -14.36
CA LYS A 145 4.99 2.29 -15.67
C LYS A 145 3.89 2.46 -16.72
N GLN A 146 2.62 2.30 -16.34
CA GLN A 146 1.48 2.60 -17.23
C GLN A 146 1.41 4.08 -17.64
N LEU A 147 1.92 5.00 -16.79
CA LEU A 147 2.07 6.42 -17.12
C LEU A 147 3.30 6.70 -17.99
N GLY A 148 4.10 5.68 -18.35
CA GLY A 148 5.34 5.83 -19.11
C GLY A 148 6.51 6.40 -18.32
N ALA A 149 6.45 6.37 -16.98
CA ALA A 149 7.53 6.84 -16.13
C ALA A 149 8.77 5.94 -16.22
N THR A 150 9.94 6.54 -16.01
CA THR A 150 11.21 5.82 -15.80
C THR A 150 11.35 5.52 -14.32
N ILE A 151 11.49 4.23 -13.96
CA ILE A 151 11.40 3.78 -12.57
C ILE A 151 12.78 3.38 -12.03
N LEU A 152 13.19 4.05 -10.96
CA LEU A 152 14.28 3.62 -10.09
C LEU A 152 13.68 3.00 -8.84
N ALA A 153 14.21 1.86 -8.38
CA ALA A 153 13.71 1.26 -7.13
C ALA A 153 14.83 0.68 -6.29
N THR A 154 14.73 0.85 -4.97
CA THR A 154 15.79 0.39 -4.08
C THR A 154 15.48 -0.98 -3.47
N THR A 155 16.55 -1.72 -3.22
CA THR A 155 16.54 -2.96 -2.43
C THR A 155 17.84 -3.08 -1.64
N ARG A 156 17.80 -3.68 -0.45
CA ARG A 156 18.99 -4.02 0.34
C ARG A 156 19.65 -5.34 -0.14
N ARG A 157 19.03 -6.03 -1.09
CA ARG A 157 19.42 -7.37 -1.54
C ARG A 157 19.73 -7.38 -3.05
N PRO A 158 21.02 -7.57 -3.43
CA PRO A 158 21.42 -7.62 -4.85
C PRO A 158 20.74 -8.75 -5.65
N ASP A 159 20.46 -9.88 -4.97
CA ASP A 159 19.77 -11.04 -5.56
C ASP A 159 18.33 -10.75 -6.02
N ARG A 160 17.78 -9.58 -5.68
CA ARG A 160 16.45 -9.15 -6.11
C ARG A 160 16.45 -8.27 -7.39
N PHE A 161 17.62 -7.96 -7.94
CA PHE A 161 17.72 -7.08 -9.12
C PHE A 161 16.99 -7.64 -10.34
N ASP A 162 17.18 -8.91 -10.64
CA ASP A 162 16.52 -9.54 -11.80
C ASP A 162 15.00 -9.56 -11.63
N MET A 163 14.53 -9.84 -10.44
CA MET A 163 13.09 -9.77 -10.14
C MET A 163 12.54 -8.35 -10.31
N LEU A 164 13.25 -7.32 -9.81
CA LEU A 164 12.84 -5.93 -9.97
C LEU A 164 12.77 -5.54 -11.45
N LYS A 165 13.77 -5.90 -12.27
CA LYS A 165 13.75 -5.66 -13.71
C LYS A 165 12.59 -6.36 -14.41
N GLN A 166 12.30 -7.62 -14.04
CA GLN A 166 11.14 -8.36 -14.56
C GLN A 166 9.80 -7.70 -14.19
N ARG A 167 9.77 -6.89 -13.12
CA ARG A 167 8.60 -6.10 -12.69
C ARG A 167 8.57 -4.70 -13.26
N GLY A 168 9.38 -4.40 -14.28
CA GLY A 168 9.36 -3.13 -15.01
C GLY A 168 10.17 -2.01 -14.36
N ILE A 169 10.99 -2.30 -13.34
CA ILE A 169 11.94 -1.32 -12.79
C ILE A 169 13.12 -1.18 -13.76
N ASP A 170 13.34 0.04 -14.26
CA ASP A 170 14.39 0.33 -15.23
C ASP A 170 15.78 0.32 -14.58
N LEU A 171 15.89 0.83 -13.35
CA LEU A 171 17.15 0.92 -12.62
C LEU A 171 17.01 0.47 -11.14
N PRO A 172 17.29 -0.80 -10.83
CA PRO A 172 17.43 -1.23 -9.44
C PRO A 172 18.68 -0.64 -8.79
N ILE A 173 18.55 -0.16 -7.55
CA ILE A 173 19.65 0.44 -6.77
C ILE A 173 19.80 -0.30 -5.43
N ILE A 174 21.04 -0.56 -5.01
CA ILE A 174 21.31 -1.08 -3.67
C ILE A 174 21.12 0.05 -2.65
N ASP A 175 20.22 -0.18 -1.70
CA ASP A 175 20.01 0.74 -0.58
C ASP A 175 21.05 0.47 0.52
N THR A 176 22.03 1.33 0.58
CA THR A 176 23.09 1.34 1.60
C THR A 176 22.77 2.30 2.75
N GLY A 177 21.60 2.95 2.71
CA GLY A 177 21.24 4.06 3.60
C GLY A 177 21.48 5.42 2.97
N GLU A 178 22.52 5.57 2.16
CA GLU A 178 22.83 6.75 1.36
C GLU A 178 22.93 6.37 -0.10
N ILE A 179 21.99 6.84 -0.92
CA ILE A 179 21.88 6.51 -2.35
C ILE A 179 21.92 7.73 -3.27
N ALA A 180 21.87 8.94 -2.72
CA ALA A 180 21.78 10.16 -3.54
C ALA A 180 22.93 10.28 -4.53
N ALA A 181 24.16 9.94 -4.13
CA ALA A 181 25.33 9.96 -5.01
C ALA A 181 25.20 8.95 -6.16
N GLU A 182 24.61 7.77 -5.91
CA GLU A 182 24.37 6.76 -6.94
C GLU A 182 23.28 7.19 -7.90
N VAL A 183 22.16 7.72 -7.40
CA VAL A 183 21.08 8.28 -8.24
C VAL A 183 21.62 9.37 -9.15
N ARG A 184 22.46 10.26 -8.64
CA ARG A 184 23.02 11.38 -9.42
C ARG A 184 24.06 11.00 -10.46
N LYS A 185 24.63 9.80 -10.43
CA LYS A 185 25.42 9.27 -11.55
C LYS A 185 24.57 9.04 -12.81
N HIS A 186 23.31 8.65 -12.63
CA HIS A 186 22.37 8.37 -13.70
C HIS A 186 21.51 9.59 -14.05
N PHE A 187 21.18 10.40 -13.07
CA PHE A 187 20.37 11.62 -13.16
C PHE A 187 21.10 12.76 -12.45
N PRO A 188 22.03 13.47 -13.12
CA PRO A 188 22.89 14.49 -12.51
C PRO A 188 22.13 15.60 -11.77
N ASP A 189 20.96 16.00 -12.30
CA ASP A 189 20.09 17.00 -11.69
C ASP A 189 19.13 16.42 -10.64
N GLY A 190 19.09 15.08 -10.50
CA GLY A 190 18.16 14.33 -9.68
C GLY A 190 16.94 13.85 -10.46
N VAL A 191 16.13 12.99 -9.82
CA VAL A 191 14.85 12.50 -10.35
C VAL A 191 13.73 13.53 -10.18
N ASP A 192 12.63 13.38 -10.93
CA ASP A 192 11.47 14.28 -10.84
C ASP A 192 10.70 14.08 -9.55
N ALA A 193 10.49 12.82 -9.16
CA ALA A 193 9.69 12.43 -8.01
C ALA A 193 10.34 11.28 -7.23
N ALA A 194 10.08 11.22 -5.91
CA ALA A 194 10.47 10.09 -5.10
C ALA A 194 9.35 9.67 -4.13
N LEU A 195 9.07 8.38 -4.08
CA LEU A 195 8.17 7.74 -3.13
C LEU A 195 8.99 7.14 -2.00
N GLU A 196 8.84 7.69 -0.80
CA GLU A 196 9.56 7.23 0.41
C GLU A 196 8.69 6.25 1.20
N LEU A 197 9.11 4.97 1.21
CA LEU A 197 8.40 3.90 1.91
C LEU A 197 9.20 3.33 3.09
N VAL A 198 10.46 3.70 3.24
CA VAL A 198 11.32 3.20 4.34
C VAL A 198 11.04 3.97 5.63
N GLY A 199 11.01 5.28 5.56
CA GLY A 199 10.66 6.11 6.70
C GLY A 199 11.65 7.24 6.98
N THR A 200 11.55 7.82 8.18
CA THR A 200 12.32 9.01 8.56
C THR A 200 13.85 8.85 8.50
N PRO A 201 14.44 7.66 8.73
CA PRO A 201 15.91 7.53 8.65
C PRO A 201 16.47 7.71 7.23
N SER A 202 15.70 7.37 6.21
CA SER A 202 16.13 7.49 4.79
C SER A 202 15.67 8.81 4.15
N LEU A 203 14.69 9.49 4.73
CA LEU A 203 14.05 10.67 4.16
C LEU A 203 15.03 11.80 3.79
N PRO A 204 16.05 12.15 4.61
CA PRO A 204 17.01 13.22 4.25
C PRO A 204 17.81 12.89 3.00
N ASP A 205 18.20 11.62 2.82
CA ASP A 205 18.94 11.19 1.65
C ASP A 205 18.02 11.09 0.42
N THR A 206 16.77 10.62 0.59
CA THR A 206 15.75 10.61 -0.47
C THR A 206 15.45 12.01 -1.00
N LEU A 207 15.38 13.02 -0.12
CA LEU A 207 15.22 14.41 -0.52
C LEU A 207 16.38 14.92 -1.41
N ARG A 208 17.63 14.45 -1.17
CA ARG A 208 18.79 14.78 -2.00
C ARG A 208 18.80 14.09 -3.36
N CYS A 209 18.00 13.04 -3.55
CA CYS A 209 17.89 12.37 -4.83
C CYS A 209 17.06 13.15 -5.85
N VAL A 210 16.23 14.08 -5.38
CA VAL A 210 15.24 14.78 -6.23
C VAL A 210 15.81 16.09 -6.76
N ARG A 211 15.43 16.47 -7.98
CA ARG A 211 15.82 17.73 -8.60
C ARG A 211 15.14 18.93 -7.93
N VAL A 212 15.64 20.12 -8.21
CA VAL A 212 14.94 21.37 -7.89
C VAL A 212 13.54 21.35 -8.52
N HIS A 213 12.53 21.73 -7.79
CA HIS A 213 11.10 21.64 -8.13
C HIS A 213 10.53 20.23 -8.25
N GLY A 214 11.30 19.19 -7.89
CA GLY A 214 10.78 17.84 -7.74
C GLY A 214 10.11 17.64 -6.39
N THR A 215 9.43 16.48 -6.23
CA THR A 215 8.62 16.19 -5.04
C THR A 215 9.02 14.85 -4.42
N VAL A 216 9.15 14.81 -3.10
CA VAL A 216 9.22 13.57 -2.31
C VAL A 216 7.91 13.39 -1.58
N CYS A 217 7.26 12.25 -1.75
CA CYS A 217 6.08 11.86 -0.98
C CYS A 217 6.47 10.83 0.10
N PHE A 218 6.26 11.20 1.35
CA PHE A 218 6.44 10.32 2.49
C PHE A 218 5.14 9.52 2.72
N THR A 219 5.21 8.19 2.56
CA THR A 219 4.03 7.31 2.66
C THR A 219 4.27 6.12 3.57
N GLY A 220 5.45 5.48 3.47
CA GLY A 220 5.71 4.22 4.15
C GLY A 220 6.58 4.33 5.38
N LEU A 221 6.54 3.28 6.22
CA LEU A 221 7.18 3.23 7.54
C LEU A 221 7.87 1.87 7.76
N LEU A 222 8.56 1.36 6.73
CA LEU A 222 9.24 0.06 6.80
C LEU A 222 10.31 -0.02 7.89
N SER A 223 10.90 1.13 8.28
CA SER A 223 11.88 1.24 9.37
C SER A 223 11.25 1.22 10.76
N ASN A 224 9.93 1.37 10.87
CA ASN A 224 9.20 1.60 12.12
C ASN A 224 9.58 2.92 12.84
N GLN A 225 10.12 3.90 12.11
CA GLN A 225 10.44 5.23 12.61
C GLN A 225 9.62 6.29 11.86
N TRP A 226 8.84 7.09 12.59
CA TRP A 226 7.82 7.99 12.06
C TRP A 226 8.06 9.46 12.38
N THR A 227 8.89 9.76 13.37
CA THR A 227 9.13 11.12 13.79
C THR A 227 10.55 11.54 13.46
N VAL A 228 10.74 12.81 13.18
CA VAL A 228 12.04 13.45 13.05
C VAL A 228 12.23 14.32 14.28
N GLU A 229 13.22 13.99 15.10
CA GLU A 229 13.62 14.82 16.23
C GLU A 229 14.37 16.06 15.71
N ASP A 230 14.24 17.17 16.41
CA ASP A 230 14.94 18.43 16.12
C ASP A 230 14.83 18.87 14.64
N PHE A 231 13.62 18.74 14.06
CA PHE A 231 13.36 19.08 12.66
C PHE A 231 13.60 20.57 12.38
N TYR A 232 14.71 20.86 11.68
CA TYR A 232 15.02 22.20 11.17
C TYR A 232 14.84 22.23 9.64
N PRO A 233 13.70 22.78 9.13
CA PRO A 233 13.32 22.66 7.72
C PRO A 233 14.37 23.12 6.70
N ILE A 234 15.12 24.21 7.02
CA ILE A 234 16.09 24.80 6.09
C ILE A 234 17.29 23.87 5.84
N ASP A 235 17.72 23.12 6.85
CA ASP A 235 18.81 22.16 6.72
C ASP A 235 18.32 20.79 6.25
N TYR A 236 17.05 20.46 6.56
CA TYR A 236 16.47 19.16 6.30
C TYR A 236 16.00 18.99 4.85
N ILE A 237 15.36 20.03 4.29
CA ILE A 237 14.78 20.02 2.96
C ILE A 237 15.70 20.81 2.01
N PRO A 238 16.30 20.16 0.98
CA PRO A 238 17.13 20.89 -0.01
C PRO A 238 16.34 22.01 -0.68
N ALA A 239 17.03 23.11 -1.00
CA ALA A 239 16.42 24.29 -1.59
C ALA A 239 15.64 23.95 -2.87
N GLY A 240 14.35 24.34 -2.90
CA GLY A 240 13.46 24.11 -4.04
C GLY A 240 12.89 22.70 -4.16
N VAL A 241 13.23 21.76 -3.29
CA VAL A 241 12.59 20.43 -3.22
C VAL A 241 11.29 20.52 -2.41
N ARG A 242 10.27 19.78 -2.84
CA ARG A 242 8.99 19.69 -2.14
C ARG A 242 8.92 18.41 -1.32
N LEU A 243 8.44 18.49 -0.10
CA LEU A 243 8.11 17.35 0.74
C LEU A 243 6.61 17.31 0.94
N THR A 244 5.98 16.22 0.55
CA THR A 244 4.57 15.92 0.81
C THR A 244 4.45 14.65 1.63
N ALA A 245 3.25 14.37 2.14
CA ALA A 245 2.94 13.11 2.79
C ALA A 245 1.60 12.59 2.26
N TYR A 246 1.44 11.28 2.27
CA TYR A 246 0.19 10.68 1.87
C TYR A 246 -0.27 9.66 2.92
N GLU A 247 -1.47 9.88 3.42
CA GLU A 247 -2.22 8.96 4.28
C GLU A 247 -3.50 8.56 3.53
N GLY A 248 -3.64 7.29 3.22
CA GLY A 248 -4.69 6.81 2.32
C GLY A 248 -6.10 6.81 2.93
N ARG A 249 -7.10 7.05 2.08
CA ARG A 249 -8.53 6.93 2.38
C ARG A 249 -9.21 6.10 1.31
N ALA A 250 -10.27 5.36 1.66
CA ALA A 250 -11.03 4.58 0.67
C ALA A 250 -11.54 5.44 -0.50
N SER A 251 -11.93 6.68 -0.23
CA SER A 251 -12.37 7.66 -1.25
C SER A 251 -11.32 7.99 -2.31
N ASP A 252 -10.03 7.75 -2.03
CA ASP A 252 -8.94 8.08 -2.94
C ASP A 252 -8.75 7.01 -4.03
N LEU A 253 -9.49 5.89 -3.96
CA LEU A 253 -9.59 4.88 -5.00
C LEU A 253 -11.05 4.79 -5.50
N PRO A 254 -11.48 5.66 -6.42
CA PRO A 254 -12.82 5.58 -6.99
C PRO A 254 -13.11 4.22 -7.64
N ARG A 255 -14.39 3.81 -7.64
CA ARG A 255 -14.84 2.54 -8.21
C ARG A 255 -14.30 2.29 -9.62
N GLU A 256 -14.36 3.30 -10.48
CA GLU A 256 -13.91 3.23 -11.87
C GLU A 256 -12.38 3.02 -11.97
N ALA A 257 -11.63 3.58 -11.03
CA ALA A 257 -10.17 3.38 -10.97
C ALA A 257 -9.84 1.96 -10.51
N LEU A 258 -10.52 1.45 -9.48
CA LEU A 258 -10.38 0.06 -9.05
C LEU A 258 -10.76 -0.90 -10.18
N GLN A 259 -11.87 -0.66 -10.88
CA GLN A 259 -12.33 -1.54 -11.95
C GLN A 259 -11.31 -1.61 -13.10
N ARG A 260 -10.72 -0.48 -13.53
CA ARG A 260 -9.63 -0.46 -14.53
C ARG A 260 -8.40 -1.26 -14.07
N VAL A 261 -8.05 -1.17 -12.78
CA VAL A 261 -6.94 -1.95 -12.21
C VAL A 261 -7.25 -3.46 -12.27
N LEU A 262 -8.47 -3.87 -11.90
CA LEU A 262 -8.89 -5.27 -11.97
C LEU A 262 -8.83 -5.81 -13.40
N GLU A 263 -9.31 -5.04 -14.38
CA GLU A 263 -9.26 -5.38 -15.80
C GLU A 263 -7.81 -5.49 -16.30
N ALA A 264 -6.95 -4.53 -15.95
CA ALA A 264 -5.54 -4.55 -16.32
C ALA A 264 -4.74 -5.71 -15.69
N ILE A 265 -5.14 -6.15 -14.48
CA ILE A 265 -4.57 -7.37 -13.87
C ILE A 265 -5.07 -8.61 -14.61
N ALA A 266 -6.35 -8.66 -14.95
CA ALA A 266 -6.97 -9.81 -15.63
C ALA A 266 -6.40 -10.02 -17.04
N ASP A 267 -6.09 -8.96 -17.78
CA ASP A 267 -5.47 -9.03 -19.11
C ASP A 267 -3.94 -9.13 -19.08
N GLY A 268 -3.33 -9.05 -17.89
CA GLY A 268 -1.88 -9.16 -17.66
C GLY A 268 -1.07 -7.89 -17.94
N SER A 269 -1.71 -6.77 -18.27
CA SER A 269 -1.02 -5.49 -18.53
C SER A 269 -0.54 -4.78 -17.25
N LEU A 270 -1.14 -5.11 -16.09
CA LEU A 270 -0.70 -4.64 -14.77
C LEU A 270 -0.24 -5.83 -13.91
N PRO A 271 1.05 -6.14 -13.86
CA PRO A 271 1.54 -7.24 -13.02
C PRO A 271 1.48 -6.87 -11.53
N ILE A 272 0.89 -7.73 -10.71
CA ILE A 272 0.95 -7.63 -9.26
C ILE A 272 1.82 -8.75 -8.67
N THR A 273 2.27 -8.57 -7.43
CA THR A 273 3.09 -9.56 -6.75
C THR A 273 2.44 -9.95 -5.42
N VAL A 274 1.81 -11.13 -5.42
CA VAL A 274 1.44 -11.84 -4.19
C VAL A 274 2.60 -12.76 -3.84
N HIS A 275 3.18 -12.57 -2.66
CA HIS A 275 4.30 -13.39 -2.20
C HIS A 275 3.85 -14.76 -1.71
N HIS A 276 2.84 -14.78 -0.88
CA HIS A 276 2.29 -15.99 -0.31
C HIS A 276 0.82 -15.82 0.06
N VAL A 277 0.07 -16.91 -0.09
CA VAL A 277 -1.33 -17.02 0.34
C VAL A 277 -1.41 -18.03 1.47
N TYR A 278 -1.86 -17.59 2.62
CA TYR A 278 -2.11 -18.41 3.80
C TYR A 278 -3.56 -18.87 3.77
N ASP A 279 -3.81 -20.15 4.04
CA ASP A 279 -5.13 -20.74 3.91
C ASP A 279 -5.79 -20.94 5.29
N GLY A 280 -6.62 -19.98 5.67
CA GLY A 280 -7.39 -19.95 6.91
C GLY A 280 -6.86 -18.96 7.96
N LEU A 281 -7.76 -18.52 8.83
CA LEU A 281 -7.48 -17.52 9.88
C LEU A 281 -6.42 -17.98 10.87
N GLU A 282 -6.27 -19.28 11.09
CA GLU A 282 -5.25 -19.88 11.96
C GLU A 282 -3.83 -19.56 11.51
N GLU A 283 -3.61 -19.31 10.19
CA GLU A 283 -2.31 -19.01 9.61
C GLU A 283 -1.89 -17.54 9.79
N VAL A 284 -2.78 -16.66 10.24
CA VAL A 284 -2.49 -15.22 10.46
C VAL A 284 -1.24 -15.02 11.34
N ARG A 285 -1.05 -15.88 12.36
CA ARG A 285 0.13 -15.79 13.21
C ARG A 285 1.42 -16.03 12.45
N GLN A 286 1.44 -16.99 11.52
CA GLN A 286 2.60 -17.28 10.67
C GLN A 286 2.82 -16.14 9.68
N ALA A 287 1.75 -15.62 9.06
CA ALA A 287 1.83 -14.48 8.14
C ALA A 287 2.46 -13.23 8.80
N HIS A 288 2.09 -12.94 10.05
CA HIS A 288 2.72 -11.85 10.82
C HIS A 288 4.20 -12.09 11.10
N LYS A 289 4.59 -13.32 11.45
CA LYS A 289 6.01 -13.67 11.65
C LYS A 289 6.84 -13.48 10.37
N ASP A 290 6.31 -13.88 9.22
CA ASP A 290 6.99 -13.74 7.94
C ASP A 290 7.15 -12.26 7.56
N MET A 291 6.15 -11.43 7.88
CA MET A 291 6.25 -9.98 7.72
C MET A 291 7.30 -9.36 8.66
N GLU A 292 7.34 -9.76 9.93
CA GLU A 292 8.35 -9.29 10.92
C GLU A 292 9.77 -9.64 10.47
N ASN A 293 9.95 -10.84 9.94
CA ASN A 293 11.23 -11.34 9.45
C ASN A 293 11.63 -10.77 8.07
N ASN A 294 10.81 -9.91 7.46
CA ASN A 294 11.06 -9.34 6.13
C ASN A 294 11.32 -10.40 5.03
N VAL A 295 10.67 -11.55 5.13
CA VAL A 295 10.79 -12.65 4.16
C VAL A 295 10.11 -12.26 2.84
N ALA A 296 8.98 -11.55 2.93
CA ALA A 296 8.13 -11.26 1.79
C ALA A 296 8.75 -10.27 0.79
N THR A 297 8.48 -10.54 -0.48
CA THR A 297 8.61 -9.59 -1.58
C THR A 297 7.23 -9.46 -2.22
N GLY A 298 6.59 -8.30 -2.07
CA GLY A 298 5.18 -8.13 -2.43
C GLY A 298 4.21 -8.41 -1.28
N LYS A 299 2.96 -8.73 -1.60
CA LYS A 299 1.86 -8.83 -0.63
C LYS A 299 1.74 -10.22 -0.02
N LEU A 300 1.45 -10.27 1.27
CA LEU A 300 0.98 -11.46 1.98
C LEU A 300 -0.54 -11.41 2.04
N VAL A 301 -1.20 -12.51 1.79
CA VAL A 301 -2.66 -12.62 1.74
C VAL A 301 -3.12 -13.79 2.61
N VAL A 302 -4.24 -13.62 3.30
CA VAL A 302 -4.94 -14.72 3.97
C VAL A 302 -6.27 -14.95 3.25
N ARG A 303 -6.48 -16.17 2.81
CA ARG A 303 -7.79 -16.66 2.33
C ARG A 303 -8.61 -17.12 3.53
N VAL A 304 -9.84 -16.67 3.62
CA VAL A 304 -10.76 -17.09 4.68
C VAL A 304 -11.50 -18.36 4.23
N ARG A 305 -11.53 -19.36 5.10
CA ARG A 305 -12.33 -20.57 4.91
C ARG A 305 -13.68 -20.42 5.61
N HIS A 306 -14.78 -20.78 4.94
CA HIS A 306 -16.15 -20.76 5.46
C HIS A 306 -16.69 -22.16 5.65
#